data_daeb513e17e3fc79fb36d2c4072f990b
#
_entry.id   daeb513e17e3fc79fb36d2c4072f990b
#
_cell.length_a   1.000
_cell.length_b   1.000
_cell.length_c   1.000
_cell.angle_alpha   90.00
_cell.angle_beta   90.00
_cell.angle_gamma   90.00
#
_symmetry.space_group_name_H-M   'P 1'
#
loop_
_entity.id
_entity.type
_entity.pdbx_description
1 polymer ?
#
loop_
_entity_poly.entity_id
_entity_poly.type
_entity_poly.pdbx_seq_one_letter_code
_entity_poly.pdbx_strand_id
1 'polypeptide(L)'
;MKRTALFLAGILAISSLSGCGAKNSASDSSEPFEGKYVVTADYVKENLDDIIIVDARGEDEAKKGTVKGAVATTWQYLANCEDGEAGDANWGCILDTKRLSERLGELGLAKDKEIVLFSNAEKGWGEDGRIAWELIAAGYEDVKIVDGGIKALKAAGVETVKGAAEPKPVSV
;
A
#
# COMPACT_ATOMS: atom_id res chain seq x y z
N MET A 1 82.10 24.14 -13.84
CA MET A 1 82.23 23.25 -12.69
C MET A 1 81.12 23.59 -11.67
N LYS A 2 79.99 22.99 -11.70
CA LYS A 2 79.00 22.85 -10.58
C LYS A 2 78.03 21.75 -10.96
N ARG A 3 78.09 20.64 -10.26
CA ARG A 3 77.20 19.46 -10.43
C ARG A 3 75.89 19.73 -9.69
N THR A 4 74.81 19.69 -10.39
CA THR A 4 73.48 19.77 -9.79
C THR A 4 72.89 18.37 -9.72
N ALA A 5 72.72 17.88 -8.52
CA ALA A 5 72.11 16.56 -8.25
C ALA A 5 70.57 16.72 -8.32
N LEU A 6 69.96 15.84 -9.12
CA LEU A 6 68.50 15.74 -9.25
C LEU A 6 68.04 14.72 -8.21
N PHE A 7 67.28 15.16 -7.20
CA PHE A 7 66.59 14.26 -6.27
C PHE A 7 65.21 13.90 -6.85
N LEU A 8 65.07 12.61 -7.17
CA LEU A 8 63.78 12.05 -7.54
C LEU A 8 63.03 11.63 -6.26
N ALA A 9 62.02 12.39 -5.88
CA ALA A 9 61.17 12.04 -4.77
C ALA A 9 60.06 11.12 -5.27
N GLY A 10 60.16 9.82 -4.92
CA GLY A 10 59.10 8.86 -5.15
C GLY A 10 57.96 9.08 -4.20
N ILE A 11 56.77 9.37 -4.72
CA ILE A 11 55.53 9.44 -3.93
C ILE A 11 54.92 8.04 -3.91
N LEU A 12 55.01 7.39 -2.74
CA LEU A 12 54.29 6.16 -2.43
C LEU A 12 52.83 6.53 -2.16
N ALA A 13 51.95 6.21 -3.08
CA ALA A 13 50.48 6.31 -2.85
C ALA A 13 50.05 5.12 -2.00
N ILE A 14 49.82 5.34 -0.72
CA ILE A 14 49.16 4.39 0.17
C ILE A 14 47.67 4.46 -0.10
N SER A 15 47.13 3.52 -0.87
CA SER A 15 45.70 3.31 -1.01
C SER A 15 45.14 2.69 0.28
N SER A 16 44.61 3.52 1.15
CA SER A 16 43.81 3.09 2.29
C SER A 16 42.47 2.54 1.77
N LEU A 17 42.28 1.22 1.82
CA LEU A 17 40.99 0.60 1.72
C LEU A 17 40.20 0.99 2.97
N SER A 18 39.42 2.06 2.86
CA SER A 18 38.39 2.35 3.82
C SER A 18 37.27 1.34 3.64
N GLY A 19 37.26 0.32 4.48
CA GLY A 19 36.11 -0.59 4.58
C GLY A 19 34.84 0.19 4.90
N CYS A 20 33.85 0.10 4.02
CA CYS A 20 32.50 0.59 4.25
C CYS A 20 31.87 -0.14 5.43
N GLY A 21 32.08 0.36 6.62
CA GLY A 21 31.20 0.15 7.75
C GLY A 21 30.07 1.16 7.67
N ALA A 22 29.17 1.00 6.72
CA ALA A 22 27.92 1.74 6.74
C ALA A 22 27.09 1.23 7.91
N LYS A 23 27.14 1.95 9.03
CA LYS A 23 26.03 1.91 9.98
C LYS A 23 24.84 2.49 9.24
N ASN A 24 23.98 1.63 8.72
CA ASN A 24 22.64 2.01 8.30
C ASN A 24 21.90 2.48 9.56
N SER A 25 22.06 3.74 9.90
CA SER A 25 20.99 4.48 10.53
C SER A 25 19.96 4.63 9.41
N ALA A 26 19.01 3.72 9.36
CA ALA A 26 17.80 3.95 8.60
C ALA A 26 17.16 5.21 9.19
N SER A 27 17.44 6.36 8.62
CA SER A 27 16.60 7.52 8.79
C SER A 27 15.29 7.15 8.10
N ASP A 28 14.27 6.90 8.88
CA ASP A 28 12.89 6.63 8.50
C ASP A 28 12.25 7.94 7.95
N SER A 29 12.82 8.46 6.90
CA SER A 29 12.33 9.66 6.19
C SER A 29 12.54 9.47 4.70
N SER A 30 11.98 8.38 4.15
CA SER A 30 11.69 8.39 2.73
C SER A 30 10.50 9.33 2.52
N GLU A 31 10.68 10.33 1.66
CA GLU A 31 9.55 11.13 1.19
C GLU A 31 8.45 10.18 0.67
N PRO A 32 7.17 10.46 0.97
CA PRO A 32 6.08 9.62 0.52
C PRO A 32 6.10 9.44 -0.99
N PHE A 33 5.91 8.21 -1.46
CA PHE A 33 5.83 7.93 -2.88
C PHE A 33 4.43 8.24 -3.41
N GLU A 34 4.37 8.92 -4.56
CA GLU A 34 3.14 9.21 -5.27
C GLU A 34 3.25 8.81 -6.74
N GLY A 35 2.20 8.23 -7.30
CA GLY A 35 2.15 7.79 -8.69
C GLY A 35 0.74 7.39 -9.11
N LYS A 36 0.61 6.82 -10.32
CA LYS A 36 -0.70 6.46 -10.88
C LYS A 36 -1.56 5.59 -9.94
N TYR A 37 -0.93 4.68 -9.21
CA TYR A 37 -1.61 3.69 -8.37
C TYR A 37 -1.29 3.87 -6.88
N VAL A 38 -0.51 4.87 -6.53
CA VAL A 38 -0.09 5.12 -5.15
C VAL A 38 -0.30 6.58 -4.83
N VAL A 39 -0.91 6.87 -3.69
CA VAL A 39 -1.17 8.23 -3.20
C VAL A 39 -0.62 8.42 -1.80
N THR A 40 -0.37 9.67 -1.45
CA THR A 40 0.04 10.04 -0.10
C THR A 40 -1.14 10.08 0.86
N ALA A 41 -0.86 10.05 2.15
CA ALA A 41 -1.88 10.23 3.18
C ALA A 41 -2.51 11.64 3.15
N ASP A 42 -1.75 12.66 2.73
CA ASP A 42 -2.26 14.03 2.57
C ASP A 42 -3.27 14.10 1.42
N TYR A 43 -3.01 13.41 0.31
CA TYR A 43 -4.00 13.27 -0.77
C TYR A 43 -5.33 12.73 -0.26
N VAL A 44 -5.30 11.65 0.54
CA VAL A 44 -6.53 11.08 1.13
C VAL A 44 -7.24 12.09 2.01
N LYS A 45 -6.49 12.82 2.84
CA LYS A 45 -7.06 13.84 3.75
C LYS A 45 -7.79 14.96 3.00
N GLU A 46 -7.25 15.36 1.86
CA GLU A 46 -7.81 16.44 1.03
C GLU A 46 -9.03 15.99 0.20
N ASN A 47 -9.12 14.69 -0.12
CA ASN A 47 -10.14 14.15 -1.03
C ASN A 47 -11.12 13.17 -0.36
N LEU A 48 -11.12 13.05 0.97
CA LEU A 48 -11.85 12.01 1.70
C LEU A 48 -13.36 11.99 1.40
N ASP A 49 -13.96 13.13 1.09
CA ASP A 49 -15.40 13.25 0.79
C ASP A 49 -15.75 12.82 -0.65
N ASP A 50 -14.77 12.74 -1.55
CA ASP A 50 -14.96 12.45 -2.98
C ASP A 50 -14.60 11.01 -3.36
N ILE A 51 -13.84 10.31 -2.51
CA ILE A 51 -13.33 8.95 -2.74
C ILE A 51 -14.13 7.89 -1.94
N ILE A 52 -14.03 6.64 -2.38
CA ILE A 52 -14.40 5.49 -1.56
C ILE A 52 -13.12 4.97 -0.89
N ILE A 53 -13.04 5.13 0.43
CA ILE A 53 -11.89 4.65 1.21
C ILE A 53 -12.15 3.25 1.73
N VAL A 54 -11.20 2.33 1.52
CA VAL A 54 -11.33 0.90 1.84
C VAL A 54 -10.22 0.45 2.79
N ASP A 55 -10.62 -0.10 3.93
CA ASP A 55 -9.72 -0.77 4.86
C ASP A 55 -9.53 -2.24 4.45
N ALA A 56 -8.41 -2.54 3.82
CA ALA A 56 -8.08 -3.87 3.32
C ALA A 56 -7.69 -4.87 4.43
N ARG A 57 -7.60 -4.41 5.68
CA ARG A 57 -7.25 -5.26 6.83
C ARG A 57 -8.43 -6.07 7.36
N GLY A 58 -9.64 -5.75 6.90
CA GLY A 58 -10.88 -6.39 7.30
C GLY A 58 -11.49 -5.84 8.60
N GLU A 59 -12.69 -6.33 8.89
CA GLU A 59 -13.54 -5.87 9.99
C GLU A 59 -12.88 -5.94 11.38
N ASP A 60 -12.12 -7.00 11.66
CA ASP A 60 -11.52 -7.19 12.98
C ASP A 60 -10.40 -6.17 13.28
N GLU A 61 -9.67 -5.74 12.28
CA GLU A 61 -8.72 -4.63 12.41
C GLU A 61 -9.44 -3.28 12.43
N ALA A 62 -10.49 -3.11 11.63
CA ALA A 62 -11.29 -1.89 11.62
C ALA A 62 -11.96 -1.63 13.00
N LYS A 63 -12.41 -2.66 13.72
CA LYS A 63 -12.92 -2.54 15.11
C LYS A 63 -11.88 -1.96 16.09
N LYS A 64 -10.59 -2.18 15.83
CA LYS A 64 -9.50 -1.61 16.64
C LYS A 64 -9.20 -0.15 16.27
N GLY A 65 -9.51 0.26 15.04
CA GLY A 65 -9.37 1.62 14.54
C GLY A 65 -9.15 1.66 13.03
N THR A 66 -10.00 2.41 12.35
CA THR A 66 -9.99 2.61 10.90
C THR A 66 -10.22 4.08 10.54
N VAL A 67 -10.07 4.44 9.28
CA VAL A 67 -10.42 5.79 8.79
C VAL A 67 -11.94 5.97 8.86
N LYS A 68 -12.39 7.13 9.31
CA LYS A 68 -13.81 7.47 9.34
C LYS A 68 -14.40 7.42 7.93
N GLY A 69 -15.50 6.68 7.78
CA GLY A 69 -16.15 6.46 6.49
C GLY A 69 -15.58 5.29 5.67
N ALA A 70 -14.49 4.67 6.09
CA ALA A 70 -13.94 3.50 5.41
C ALA A 70 -14.87 2.29 5.52
N VAL A 71 -15.12 1.62 4.40
CA VAL A 71 -15.66 0.26 4.40
C VAL A 71 -14.51 -0.71 4.62
N ALA A 72 -14.77 -1.85 5.29
CA ALA A 72 -13.73 -2.84 5.53
C ALA A 72 -14.01 -4.12 4.75
N THR A 73 -12.96 -4.69 4.19
CA THR A 73 -13.05 -5.99 3.52
C THR A 73 -11.69 -6.69 3.56
N THR A 74 -11.67 -7.95 3.17
CA THR A 74 -10.44 -8.71 2.96
C THR A 74 -10.38 -9.20 1.52
N TRP A 75 -9.18 -9.49 1.02
CA TRP A 75 -9.03 -10.02 -0.33
C TRP A 75 -9.74 -11.39 -0.49
N GLN A 76 -9.84 -12.17 0.58
CA GLN A 76 -10.54 -13.47 0.57
C GLN A 76 -12.02 -13.31 0.23
N TYR A 77 -12.63 -12.19 0.60
CA TYR A 77 -14.02 -11.91 0.25
C TYR A 77 -14.23 -11.80 -1.26
N LEU A 78 -13.22 -11.37 -2.01
CA LEU A 78 -13.26 -11.21 -3.47
C LEU A 78 -12.63 -12.39 -4.21
N ALA A 79 -12.18 -13.41 -3.49
CA ALA A 79 -11.52 -14.59 -4.02
C ALA A 79 -12.23 -15.88 -3.63
N ASN A 80 -11.93 -16.95 -4.36
CA ASN A 80 -12.47 -18.28 -4.08
C ASN A 80 -11.70 -18.93 -2.91
N CYS A 81 -12.08 -18.58 -1.69
CA CYS A 81 -11.49 -19.12 -0.46
C CYS A 81 -12.48 -19.94 0.35
N GLU A 82 -13.75 -19.98 -0.05
CA GLU A 82 -14.81 -20.70 0.68
C GLU A 82 -14.85 -22.18 0.31
N ASP A 83 -14.47 -22.51 -0.92
CA ASP A 83 -14.51 -23.86 -1.47
C ASP A 83 -13.09 -24.42 -1.56
N GLY A 84 -12.57 -25.01 -0.47
CA GLY A 84 -11.25 -25.62 -0.46
C GLY A 84 -10.30 -25.09 0.60
N GLU A 85 -9.06 -25.57 0.57
CA GLU A 85 -8.01 -25.20 1.51
C GLU A 85 -6.83 -24.53 0.78
N ALA A 86 -6.02 -23.78 1.52
CA ALA A 86 -4.81 -23.16 0.99
C ALA A 86 -3.88 -24.22 0.37
N GLY A 87 -3.61 -24.07 -0.92
CA GLY A 87 -2.83 -25.04 -1.71
C GLY A 87 -3.64 -25.79 -2.77
N ASP A 88 -4.96 -25.77 -2.70
CA ASP A 88 -5.82 -26.28 -3.77
C ASP A 88 -5.73 -25.41 -5.03
N ALA A 89 -5.90 -26.04 -6.20
CA ALA A 89 -5.65 -25.39 -7.50
C ALA A 89 -6.46 -24.12 -7.74
N ASN A 90 -7.67 -24.02 -7.19
CA ASN A 90 -8.57 -22.87 -7.36
C ASN A 90 -8.68 -21.99 -6.11
N TRP A 91 -8.02 -22.35 -5.03
CA TRP A 91 -8.05 -21.54 -3.82
C TRP A 91 -7.34 -20.20 -4.01
N GLY A 92 -7.98 -19.13 -3.58
CA GLY A 92 -7.45 -17.78 -3.72
C GLY A 92 -7.51 -17.20 -5.15
N CYS A 93 -8.08 -17.92 -6.13
CA CYS A 93 -8.37 -17.34 -7.44
C CYS A 93 -9.47 -16.28 -7.32
N ILE A 94 -9.41 -15.25 -8.17
CA ILE A 94 -10.47 -14.26 -8.24
C ILE A 94 -11.81 -14.95 -8.56
N LEU A 95 -12.90 -14.47 -7.99
CA LEU A 95 -14.23 -14.98 -8.24
C LEU A 95 -14.63 -14.84 -9.71
N ASP A 96 -15.59 -15.65 -10.16
CA ASP A 96 -16.24 -15.42 -11.44
C ASP A 96 -16.93 -14.05 -11.46
N THR A 97 -17.17 -13.54 -12.67
CA THR A 97 -17.67 -12.17 -12.89
C THR A 97 -18.96 -11.90 -12.11
N LYS A 98 -19.88 -12.85 -12.05
CA LYS A 98 -21.19 -12.65 -11.40
C LYS A 98 -21.00 -12.48 -9.89
N ARG A 99 -20.34 -13.45 -9.24
CA ARG A 99 -20.08 -13.41 -7.80
C ARG A 99 -19.24 -12.21 -7.40
N LEU A 100 -18.25 -11.87 -8.23
CA LEU A 100 -17.40 -10.71 -7.99
C LEU A 100 -18.21 -9.41 -8.05
N SER A 101 -19.04 -9.21 -9.08
CA SER A 101 -19.92 -8.04 -9.19
C SER A 101 -20.90 -7.92 -8.02
N GLU A 102 -21.49 -9.04 -7.59
CA GLU A 102 -22.38 -9.07 -6.43
C GLU A 102 -21.65 -8.59 -5.16
N ARG A 103 -20.46 -9.12 -4.86
CA ARG A 103 -19.68 -8.74 -3.67
C ARG A 103 -19.14 -7.32 -3.72
N LEU A 104 -18.68 -6.86 -4.88
CA LEU A 104 -18.25 -5.47 -5.06
C LEU A 104 -19.43 -4.50 -4.88
N GLY A 105 -20.61 -4.89 -5.39
CA GLY A 105 -21.84 -4.14 -5.18
C GLY A 105 -22.27 -4.07 -3.72
N GLU A 106 -22.20 -5.18 -2.98
CA GLU A 106 -22.48 -5.25 -1.54
C GLU A 106 -21.57 -4.35 -0.72
N LEU A 107 -20.29 -4.25 -1.10
CA LEU A 107 -19.32 -3.35 -0.49
C LEU A 107 -19.52 -1.87 -0.88
N GLY A 108 -20.44 -1.57 -1.80
CA GLY A 108 -20.68 -0.22 -2.27
C GLY A 108 -19.58 0.37 -3.15
N LEU A 109 -18.76 -0.49 -3.78
CA LEU A 109 -17.63 -0.06 -4.61
C LEU A 109 -18.11 0.31 -6.02
N ALA A 110 -18.64 1.51 -6.17
CA ALA A 110 -19.12 2.03 -7.45
C ALA A 110 -17.97 2.30 -8.44
N LYS A 111 -18.15 1.90 -9.72
CA LYS A 111 -17.09 2.03 -10.76
C LYS A 111 -16.82 3.47 -11.21
N ASP A 112 -17.74 4.37 -10.97
CA ASP A 112 -17.64 5.79 -11.31
C ASP A 112 -16.97 6.63 -10.23
N LYS A 113 -16.44 5.99 -9.19
CA LYS A 113 -15.74 6.63 -8.07
C LYS A 113 -14.30 6.15 -7.98
N GLU A 114 -13.42 7.05 -7.56
CA GLU A 114 -12.08 6.68 -7.16
C GLU A 114 -12.12 5.81 -5.91
N ILE A 115 -11.42 4.70 -5.92
CA ILE A 115 -11.27 3.80 -4.78
C ILE A 115 -9.85 3.88 -4.27
N VAL A 116 -9.71 4.22 -2.99
CA VAL A 116 -8.42 4.28 -2.32
C VAL A 116 -8.36 3.25 -1.21
N LEU A 117 -7.41 2.34 -1.29
CA LEU A 117 -7.23 1.27 -0.32
C LEU A 117 -6.05 1.56 0.61
N PHE A 118 -6.16 1.09 1.83
CA PHE A 118 -5.04 1.07 2.75
C PHE A 118 -4.98 -0.23 3.54
N SER A 119 -3.78 -0.58 3.95
CA SER A 119 -3.52 -1.73 4.82
C SER A 119 -2.52 -1.37 5.93
N ASN A 120 -1.90 -2.37 6.53
CA ASN A 120 -0.76 -2.18 7.43
C ASN A 120 0.54 -2.37 6.62
N ALA A 121 1.10 -1.29 6.12
CA ALA A 121 2.29 -1.32 5.26
C ALA A 121 3.53 -1.96 5.91
N GLU A 122 3.65 -1.91 7.26
CA GLU A 122 4.82 -2.45 7.96
C GLU A 122 4.69 -3.94 8.32
N LYS A 123 3.45 -4.41 8.56
CA LYS A 123 3.18 -5.74 9.12
C LYS A 123 2.15 -6.53 8.34
N GLY A 124 1.55 -5.93 7.33
CA GLY A 124 0.60 -6.57 6.41
C GLY A 124 1.32 -7.42 5.37
N TRP A 125 0.52 -8.16 4.61
CA TRP A 125 0.97 -9.03 3.52
C TRP A 125 0.74 -8.38 2.14
N GLY A 126 0.35 -7.07 2.10
CA GLY A 126 -0.02 -6.38 0.88
C GLY A 126 -1.48 -6.61 0.49
N GLU A 127 -2.35 -6.69 1.46
CA GLU A 127 -3.79 -6.93 1.29
C GLU A 127 -4.44 -5.87 0.39
N ASP A 128 -4.04 -4.61 0.56
CA ASP A 128 -4.45 -3.48 -0.27
C ASP A 128 -4.02 -3.64 -1.73
N GLY A 129 -2.78 -4.05 -1.96
CA GLY A 129 -2.27 -4.35 -3.30
C GLY A 129 -3.01 -5.52 -3.95
N ARG A 130 -3.35 -6.55 -3.17
CA ARG A 130 -4.13 -7.69 -3.66
C ARG A 130 -5.53 -7.27 -4.08
N ILE A 131 -6.26 -6.52 -3.25
CA ILE A 131 -7.60 -6.03 -3.57
C ILE A 131 -7.54 -5.05 -4.75
N ALA A 132 -6.55 -4.14 -4.79
CA ALA A 132 -6.36 -3.23 -5.91
C ALA A 132 -6.24 -3.98 -7.25
N TRP A 133 -5.45 -5.07 -7.27
CA TRP A 133 -5.34 -5.93 -8.44
C TRP A 133 -6.69 -6.55 -8.84
N GLU A 134 -7.48 -7.05 -7.88
CA GLU A 134 -8.80 -7.64 -8.13
C GLU A 134 -9.79 -6.60 -8.72
N LEU A 135 -9.78 -5.37 -8.19
CA LEU A 135 -10.59 -4.27 -8.71
C LEU A 135 -10.18 -3.89 -10.14
N ILE A 136 -8.89 -3.76 -10.41
CA ILE A 136 -8.39 -3.46 -11.77
C ILE A 136 -8.76 -4.59 -12.74
N ALA A 137 -8.63 -5.86 -12.33
CA ALA A 137 -9.05 -7.01 -13.12
C ALA A 137 -10.57 -7.04 -13.37
N ALA A 138 -11.37 -6.51 -12.45
CA ALA A 138 -12.82 -6.31 -12.60
C ALA A 138 -13.20 -5.08 -13.45
N GLY A 139 -12.22 -4.34 -13.99
CA GLY A 139 -12.42 -3.19 -14.87
C GLY A 139 -12.64 -1.86 -14.16
N TYR A 140 -12.17 -1.71 -12.92
CA TYR A 140 -12.08 -0.40 -12.28
C TYR A 140 -10.87 0.37 -12.80
N GLU A 141 -11.05 1.62 -13.18
CA GLU A 141 -10.00 2.44 -13.80
C GLU A 141 -9.25 3.30 -12.78
N ASP A 142 -9.93 3.73 -11.72
CA ASP A 142 -9.38 4.65 -10.71
C ASP A 142 -9.25 3.96 -9.34
N VAL A 143 -8.18 3.20 -9.20
CA VAL A 143 -7.86 2.43 -7.98
C VAL A 143 -6.47 2.79 -7.52
N LYS A 144 -6.34 3.17 -6.26
CA LYS A 144 -5.08 3.59 -5.66
C LYS A 144 -4.88 2.94 -4.29
N ILE A 145 -3.63 2.87 -3.86
CA ILE A 145 -3.24 2.45 -2.51
C ILE A 145 -2.51 3.59 -1.80
N VAL A 146 -2.62 3.62 -0.48
CA VAL A 146 -1.96 4.66 0.34
C VAL A 146 -0.55 4.25 0.69
N ASP A 147 0.44 5.06 0.32
CA ASP A 147 1.81 4.87 0.79
C ASP A 147 1.89 4.98 2.32
N GLY A 148 2.51 3.98 2.97
CA GLY A 148 2.59 3.88 4.42
C GLY A 148 1.29 3.47 5.13
N GLY A 149 0.18 3.25 4.40
CA GLY A 149 -1.06 2.67 4.90
C GLY A 149 -1.66 3.42 6.10
N ILE A 150 -2.30 2.67 7.02
CA ILE A 150 -3.00 3.24 8.18
C ILE A 150 -2.08 4.08 9.10
N LYS A 151 -0.78 3.77 9.16
CA LYS A 151 0.17 4.52 9.97
C LYS A 151 0.38 5.93 9.41
N ALA A 152 0.58 6.04 8.09
CA ALA A 152 0.72 7.32 7.41
C ALA A 152 -0.55 8.15 7.50
N LEU A 153 -1.73 7.55 7.31
CA LEU A 153 -3.03 8.23 7.47
C LEU A 153 -3.21 8.84 8.87
N LYS A 154 -2.87 8.09 9.91
CA LYS A 154 -2.90 8.60 11.29
C LYS A 154 -1.89 9.73 11.53
N ALA A 155 -0.68 9.60 10.97
CA ALA A 155 0.37 10.63 11.10
C ALA A 155 -0.01 11.94 10.39
N ALA A 156 -0.69 11.87 9.24
CA ALA A 156 -1.24 13.02 8.52
C ALA A 156 -2.48 13.64 9.22
N GLY A 157 -2.98 13.02 10.28
CA GLY A 157 -4.13 13.50 11.04
C GLY A 157 -5.48 13.22 10.35
N VAL A 158 -5.57 12.19 9.52
CA VAL A 158 -6.85 11.70 9.01
C VAL A 158 -7.68 11.17 10.18
N GLU A 159 -8.95 11.57 10.27
CA GLU A 159 -9.84 11.17 11.37
C GLU A 159 -10.03 9.65 11.39
N THR A 160 -9.83 9.06 12.57
CA THR A 160 -10.03 7.61 12.75
C THR A 160 -11.10 7.33 13.80
N VAL A 161 -11.82 6.23 13.56
CA VAL A 161 -12.92 5.75 14.42
C VAL A 161 -12.75 4.27 14.70
N LYS A 162 -13.54 3.72 15.62
CA LYS A 162 -13.64 2.28 15.85
C LYS A 162 -14.80 1.71 15.04
N GLY A 163 -14.52 0.68 14.25
CA GLY A 163 -15.48 0.03 13.38
C GLY A 163 -15.57 0.70 12.01
N ALA A 164 -15.75 -0.11 10.99
CA ALA A 164 -15.95 0.34 9.61
C ALA A 164 -17.33 0.99 9.43
N ALA A 165 -17.45 1.76 8.36
CA ALA A 165 -18.75 2.26 7.92
C ALA A 165 -19.58 1.12 7.32
N GLU A 166 -20.89 1.18 7.53
CA GLU A 166 -21.82 0.28 6.84
C GLU A 166 -21.76 0.55 5.33
N PRO A 167 -21.49 -0.47 4.49
CA PRO A 167 -21.51 -0.29 3.05
C PRO A 167 -22.87 0.19 2.56
N LYS A 168 -22.87 1.00 1.52
CA LYS A 168 -24.09 1.39 0.80
C LYS A 168 -24.14 0.61 -0.52
N PRO A 169 -24.89 -0.48 -0.61
CA PRO A 169 -24.89 -1.34 -1.78
C PRO A 169 -25.21 -0.60 -3.07
N VAL A 170 -24.52 -0.97 -4.15
CA VAL A 170 -24.69 -0.43 -5.50
C VAL A 170 -24.76 -1.57 -6.52
N SER A 171 -25.19 -1.26 -7.73
CA SER A 171 -25.12 -2.20 -8.85
C SER A 171 -23.79 -2.04 -9.57
N VAL A 172 -23.04 -3.13 -9.76
CA VAL A 172 -21.73 -3.16 -10.44
C VAL A 172 -21.78 -4.07 -11.67
#